data_0e8776da3d60b05d1dfab0bb2160e458
#
_entry.id   0e8776da3d60b05d1dfab0bb2160e458
#
_cell.length_a   1.000
_cell.length_b   1.000
_cell.length_c   1.000
_cell.angle_alpha   90.00
_cell.angle_beta   90.00
_cell.angle_gamma   90.00
#
_symmetry.space_group_name_H-M   'P 1'
#
loop_
_entity.id
_entity.type
_entity.pdbx_description
1 polymer ?
#
loop_
_entity_poly.entity_id
_entity_poly.type
_entity_poly.pdbx_seq_one_letter_code
_entity_poly.pdbx_strand_id
1 'polypeptide(L)'
;MNSTVTCPAPINISRPSIALLGTEPWRAAAEFVSFKLQRKPRLKTGDGHPVVIFPGMATDGHAVAPLRDYCQSLGYTAFDWGQGFNTGPQGDPNVWLTDLAAHVKRMLAGHSQRATLIGWSLGGIYARELGKLLAPDIRQVITIGTPFNALQDHTNVGWLFKLLSGSSPMLDAALSQRLRTPPPVPTTAIYSKSDGVVAWQTCRHASERGSVEDIEVSGSHIGMGWNPAVMKVVTDRLGQRVDQWRPYVP
;
A
#
# COMPACT_ATOMS: atom_id res chain seq x y z
N MET A 1 20.02 33.99 -8.34
CA MET A 1 18.57 33.75 -8.46
C MET A 1 18.14 32.82 -7.34
N ASN A 2 17.56 33.40 -6.28
CA ASN A 2 17.11 32.64 -5.11
C ASN A 2 15.78 31.92 -5.48
N SER A 3 15.85 30.64 -5.70
CA SER A 3 14.65 29.81 -5.81
C SER A 3 14.04 29.68 -4.41
N THR A 4 13.02 30.46 -4.12
CA THR A 4 12.17 30.26 -2.94
C THR A 4 11.52 28.89 -3.03
N VAL A 5 12.00 27.94 -2.23
CA VAL A 5 11.32 26.66 -2.01
C VAL A 5 10.03 26.99 -1.26
N THR A 6 8.94 27.08 -2.00
CA THR A 6 7.60 27.19 -1.39
C THR A 6 7.31 25.88 -0.66
N CYS A 7 7.28 25.96 0.67
CA CYS A 7 6.82 24.86 1.50
C CYS A 7 5.35 24.57 1.12
N PRO A 8 4.98 23.33 0.77
CA PRO A 8 3.59 23.00 0.45
C PRO A 8 2.70 23.32 1.66
N ALA A 9 1.52 23.88 1.39
CA ALA A 9 0.55 24.21 2.43
C ALA A 9 0.25 22.97 3.29
N PRO A 10 0.05 23.12 4.62
CA PRO A 10 -0.25 22.00 5.49
C PRO A 10 -1.54 21.31 5.02
N ILE A 11 -1.48 20.00 4.84
CA ILE A 11 -2.67 19.20 4.49
C ILE A 11 -3.60 19.22 5.70
N ASN A 12 -4.82 19.74 5.52
CA ASN A 12 -5.82 19.70 6.56
C ASN A 12 -6.35 18.25 6.70
N ILE A 13 -5.94 17.57 7.77
CA ILE A 13 -6.31 16.18 8.03
C ILE A 13 -7.56 16.16 8.89
N SER A 14 -8.65 15.60 8.37
CA SER A 14 -9.89 15.35 9.09
C SER A 14 -9.97 13.87 9.49
N ARG A 15 -10.37 13.62 10.73
CA ARG A 15 -10.63 12.25 11.20
C ARG A 15 -11.80 11.63 10.42
N PRO A 16 -11.76 10.32 10.10
CA PRO A 16 -12.92 9.63 9.56
C PRO A 16 -14.13 9.76 10.51
N SER A 17 -15.32 9.85 9.94
CA SER A 17 -16.52 9.94 10.77
C SER A 17 -16.80 8.62 11.48
N ILE A 18 -17.35 8.69 12.71
CA ILE A 18 -17.76 7.51 13.48
C ILE A 18 -18.81 6.69 12.72
N ALA A 19 -19.66 7.34 11.93
CA ALA A 19 -20.65 6.66 11.09
C ALA A 19 -19.98 5.81 9.99
N LEU A 20 -18.91 6.31 9.36
CA LEU A 20 -18.14 5.52 8.40
C LEU A 20 -17.46 4.33 9.07
N LEU A 21 -16.87 4.53 10.25
CA LEU A 21 -16.25 3.46 11.04
C LEU A 21 -17.26 2.38 11.41
N GLY A 22 -18.43 2.76 11.94
CA GLY A 22 -19.48 1.83 12.33
C GLY A 22 -20.09 1.02 11.18
N THR A 23 -20.01 1.55 9.95
CA THR A 23 -20.52 0.86 8.75
C THR A 23 -19.47 0.05 8.00
N GLU A 24 -18.19 0.10 8.39
CA GLU A 24 -17.09 -0.62 7.74
C GLU A 24 -17.39 -2.11 7.47
N PRO A 25 -17.85 -2.93 8.46
CA PRO A 25 -18.04 -4.36 8.23
C PRO A 25 -19.12 -4.64 7.16
N TRP A 26 -20.21 -3.87 7.17
CA TRP A 26 -21.32 -4.05 6.22
C TRP A 26 -20.93 -3.64 4.81
N ARG A 27 -20.18 -2.56 4.68
CA ARG A 27 -19.66 -2.09 3.39
C ARG A 27 -18.65 -3.07 2.83
N ALA A 28 -17.73 -3.55 3.67
CA ALA A 28 -16.76 -4.57 3.30
C ALA A 28 -17.44 -5.87 2.83
N ALA A 29 -18.51 -6.30 3.51
CA ALA A 29 -19.30 -7.46 3.09
C ALA A 29 -19.96 -7.23 1.73
N ALA A 30 -20.57 -6.07 1.49
CA ALA A 30 -21.16 -5.73 0.20
C ALA A 30 -20.12 -5.69 -0.93
N GLU A 31 -18.95 -5.15 -0.67
CA GLU A 31 -17.81 -5.13 -1.60
C GLU A 31 -17.33 -6.55 -1.90
N PHE A 32 -17.29 -7.44 -0.90
CA PHE A 32 -16.93 -8.83 -1.10
C PHE A 32 -17.95 -9.58 -1.99
N VAL A 33 -19.23 -9.36 -1.77
CA VAL A 33 -20.28 -9.91 -2.65
C VAL A 33 -20.10 -9.39 -4.07
N SER A 34 -19.89 -8.08 -4.24
CA SER A 34 -19.62 -7.47 -5.54
C SER A 34 -18.40 -8.09 -6.23
N PHE A 35 -17.33 -8.31 -5.49
CA PHE A 35 -16.13 -9.00 -5.99
C PHE A 35 -16.43 -10.43 -6.45
N LYS A 36 -17.21 -11.20 -5.67
CA LYS A 36 -17.60 -12.58 -6.03
C LYS A 36 -18.49 -12.65 -7.27
N LEU A 37 -19.29 -11.62 -7.51
CA LEU A 37 -20.15 -11.52 -8.69
C LEU A 37 -19.40 -11.04 -9.94
N GLN A 38 -18.20 -10.48 -9.80
CA GLN A 38 -17.40 -10.10 -10.96
C GLN A 38 -17.00 -11.31 -11.79
N ARG A 39 -17.10 -11.14 -13.10
CA ARG A 39 -16.55 -12.13 -14.03
C ARG A 39 -15.02 -12.11 -13.93
N LYS A 40 -14.43 -13.25 -13.66
CA LYS A 40 -12.96 -13.38 -13.70
C LYS A 40 -12.46 -13.03 -15.11
N PRO A 41 -11.28 -12.39 -15.21
CA PRO A 41 -10.67 -12.13 -16.49
C PRO A 41 -10.59 -13.41 -17.35
N ARG A 42 -11.03 -13.34 -18.60
CA ARG A 42 -11.04 -14.51 -19.50
C ARG A 42 -9.65 -14.81 -20.07
N LEU A 43 -8.77 -13.83 -20.11
CA LEU A 43 -7.44 -13.94 -20.66
C LEU A 43 -6.39 -13.59 -19.61
N LYS A 44 -5.35 -14.38 -19.53
CA LYS A 44 -4.16 -14.06 -18.75
C LYS A 44 -3.38 -12.99 -19.53
N THR A 45 -3.37 -11.77 -19.04
CA THR A 45 -2.68 -10.63 -19.67
C THR A 45 -1.34 -10.32 -19.00
N GLY A 46 -1.06 -10.97 -17.86
CA GLY A 46 0.15 -10.78 -17.08
C GLY A 46 1.38 -11.41 -17.73
N ASP A 47 2.53 -10.79 -17.54
CA ASP A 47 3.84 -11.23 -18.00
C ASP A 47 4.52 -12.24 -17.04
N GLY A 48 3.81 -12.67 -16.00
CA GLY A 48 4.30 -13.65 -15.02
C GLY A 48 5.19 -13.07 -13.92
N HIS A 49 5.47 -11.76 -13.90
CA HIS A 49 6.37 -11.19 -12.91
C HIS A 49 5.85 -11.43 -11.46
N PRO A 50 6.77 -11.52 -10.48
CA PRO A 50 6.41 -11.77 -9.10
C PRO A 50 5.69 -10.57 -8.48
N VAL A 51 4.64 -10.85 -7.69
CA VAL A 51 3.86 -9.87 -6.93
C VAL A 51 3.84 -10.29 -5.48
N VAL A 52 4.39 -9.49 -4.56
CA VAL A 52 4.35 -9.77 -3.11
C VAL A 52 3.33 -8.86 -2.46
N ILE A 53 2.40 -9.44 -1.70
CA ILE A 53 1.29 -8.73 -1.09
C ILE A 53 1.40 -8.76 0.44
N PHE A 54 1.44 -7.58 1.04
CA PHE A 54 1.60 -7.38 2.48
C PHE A 54 0.25 -7.08 3.12
N PRO A 55 -0.19 -7.88 4.12
CA PRO A 55 -1.47 -7.71 4.78
C PRO A 55 -1.48 -6.51 5.74
N GLY A 56 -2.67 -6.02 6.05
CA GLY A 56 -2.88 -5.01 7.08
C GLY A 56 -2.54 -5.52 8.49
N MET A 57 -2.54 -4.60 9.46
CA MET A 57 -2.35 -4.96 10.87
C MET A 57 -3.47 -5.86 11.36
N ALA A 58 -3.14 -6.77 12.26
CA ALA A 58 -4.05 -7.76 12.85
C ALA A 58 -4.73 -8.66 11.79
N THR A 59 -4.06 -8.88 10.66
CA THR A 59 -4.49 -9.79 9.61
C THR A 59 -3.32 -10.66 9.13
N ASP A 60 -3.59 -11.59 8.23
CA ASP A 60 -2.60 -12.50 7.66
C ASP A 60 -2.77 -12.67 6.14
N GLY A 61 -2.12 -13.67 5.56
CA GLY A 61 -2.21 -13.99 4.14
C GLY A 61 -3.62 -14.34 3.66
N HIS A 62 -4.54 -14.79 4.55
CA HIS A 62 -5.93 -15.07 4.19
C HIS A 62 -6.71 -13.78 3.88
N ALA A 63 -6.42 -12.70 4.60
CA ALA A 63 -7.08 -11.41 4.36
C ALA A 63 -6.73 -10.81 2.99
N VAL A 64 -5.55 -11.11 2.45
CA VAL A 64 -5.11 -10.67 1.12
C VAL A 64 -5.28 -11.75 0.04
N ALA A 65 -5.79 -12.94 0.40
CA ALA A 65 -6.01 -14.02 -0.56
C ALA A 65 -6.90 -13.61 -1.75
N PRO A 66 -8.00 -12.85 -1.57
CA PRO A 66 -8.79 -12.40 -2.72
C PRO A 66 -7.97 -11.62 -3.75
N LEU A 67 -7.11 -10.70 -3.30
CA LEU A 67 -6.23 -9.91 -4.16
C LEU A 67 -5.12 -10.78 -4.78
N ARG A 68 -4.50 -11.65 -3.99
CA ARG A 68 -3.48 -12.60 -4.47
C ARG A 68 -4.04 -13.50 -5.58
N ASP A 69 -5.17 -14.16 -5.30
CA ASP A 69 -5.79 -15.10 -6.24
C ASP A 69 -6.28 -14.38 -7.51
N TYR A 70 -6.69 -13.11 -7.36
CA TYR A 70 -7.02 -12.26 -8.49
C TYR A 70 -5.78 -11.98 -9.36
N CYS A 71 -4.65 -11.56 -8.77
CA CYS A 71 -3.39 -11.36 -9.50
C CYS A 71 -2.93 -12.65 -10.20
N GLN A 72 -3.06 -13.81 -9.54
CA GLN A 72 -2.75 -15.11 -10.14
C GLN A 72 -3.67 -15.42 -11.33
N SER A 73 -4.96 -15.07 -11.23
CA SER A 73 -5.91 -15.25 -12.33
C SER A 73 -5.57 -14.41 -13.57
N LEU A 74 -4.91 -13.28 -13.37
CA LEU A 74 -4.39 -12.42 -14.43
C LEU A 74 -3.08 -12.96 -15.06
N GLY A 75 -2.43 -13.95 -14.44
CA GLY A 75 -1.20 -14.57 -14.94
C GLY A 75 0.08 -14.08 -14.29
N TYR A 76 0.00 -13.40 -13.14
CA TYR A 76 1.16 -13.02 -12.32
C TYR A 76 1.53 -14.11 -11.31
N THR A 77 2.77 -14.14 -10.86
CA THR A 77 3.22 -15.05 -9.80
C THR A 77 3.05 -14.34 -8.45
N ALA A 78 1.84 -14.39 -7.88
CA ALA A 78 1.51 -13.64 -6.68
C ALA A 78 1.65 -14.48 -5.41
N PHE A 79 2.25 -13.86 -4.38
CA PHE A 79 2.48 -14.41 -3.04
C PHE A 79 1.89 -13.46 -1.99
N ASP A 80 1.54 -13.99 -0.83
CA ASP A 80 1.47 -13.17 0.38
C ASP A 80 2.89 -12.98 0.97
N TRP A 81 3.01 -12.20 2.03
CA TRP A 81 4.29 -11.84 2.63
C TRP A 81 5.04 -12.98 3.34
N GLY A 82 4.40 -14.14 3.55
CA GLY A 82 5.02 -15.34 4.11
C GLY A 82 5.44 -15.28 5.58
N GLN A 83 4.93 -14.29 6.35
CA GLN A 83 5.29 -14.08 7.78
C GLN A 83 4.12 -14.36 8.74
N GLY A 84 3.01 -14.95 8.22
CA GLY A 84 1.83 -15.25 9.03
C GLY A 84 1.05 -14.02 9.48
N PHE A 85 0.69 -13.96 10.76
CA PHE A 85 -0.17 -12.91 11.31
C PHE A 85 0.63 -11.61 11.54
N ASN A 86 0.14 -10.49 11.02
CA ASN A 86 0.80 -9.19 11.10
C ASN A 86 0.49 -8.50 12.43
N THR A 87 1.38 -8.60 13.39
CA THR A 87 1.31 -7.90 14.68
C THR A 87 2.07 -6.56 14.68
N GLY A 88 2.63 -6.17 13.55
CA GLY A 88 3.57 -5.05 13.45
C GLY A 88 5.02 -5.48 13.62
N PRO A 89 5.97 -4.54 13.44
CA PRO A 89 7.39 -4.79 13.68
C PRO A 89 7.65 -5.25 15.11
N GLN A 90 8.54 -6.24 15.27
CA GLN A 90 8.97 -6.75 16.56
C GLN A 90 10.39 -6.23 16.86
N GLY A 91 10.60 -5.66 18.04
CA GLY A 91 11.89 -5.08 18.42
C GLY A 91 12.23 -3.79 17.68
N ASP A 92 13.50 -3.62 17.27
CA ASP A 92 13.91 -2.45 16.49
C ASP A 92 13.32 -2.49 15.07
N PRO A 93 12.53 -1.47 14.65
CA PRO A 93 11.87 -1.47 13.36
C PRO A 93 12.82 -1.52 12.15
N ASN A 94 14.05 -0.99 12.29
CA ASN A 94 15.03 -1.00 11.19
C ASN A 94 15.65 -2.38 11.01
N VAL A 95 15.96 -3.06 12.13
CA VAL A 95 16.41 -4.45 12.10
C VAL A 95 15.32 -5.33 11.51
N TRP A 96 14.10 -5.18 12.01
CA TRP A 96 12.95 -5.94 11.52
C TRP A 96 12.69 -5.73 10.02
N LEU A 97 12.77 -4.49 9.52
CA LEU A 97 12.63 -4.20 8.09
C LEU A 97 13.76 -4.79 7.25
N THR A 98 14.99 -4.84 7.80
CA THR A 98 16.14 -5.49 7.13
C THR A 98 15.93 -6.99 7.01
N ASP A 99 15.43 -7.63 8.06
CA ASP A 99 15.11 -9.07 8.06
C ASP A 99 13.96 -9.38 7.09
N LEU A 100 12.93 -8.53 7.05
CA LEU A 100 11.85 -8.65 6.09
C LEU A 100 12.35 -8.46 4.65
N ALA A 101 13.27 -7.53 4.42
CA ALA A 101 13.89 -7.35 3.10
C ALA A 101 14.67 -8.59 2.66
N ALA A 102 15.44 -9.17 3.57
CA ALA A 102 16.16 -10.41 3.32
C ALA A 102 15.20 -11.60 3.04
N HIS A 103 14.08 -11.66 3.76
CA HIS A 103 13.04 -12.66 3.52
C HIS A 103 12.41 -12.50 2.12
N VAL A 104 11.97 -11.29 1.76
CA VAL A 104 11.39 -11.00 0.43
C VAL A 104 12.42 -11.30 -0.67
N LYS A 105 13.68 -10.96 -0.48
CA LYS A 105 14.75 -11.29 -1.45
C LYS A 105 14.88 -12.80 -1.66
N ARG A 106 14.76 -13.60 -0.61
CA ARG A 106 14.72 -15.07 -0.74
C ARG A 106 13.49 -15.56 -1.50
N MET A 107 12.30 -14.97 -1.26
CA MET A 107 11.09 -15.31 -2.00
C MET A 107 11.23 -15.01 -3.50
N LEU A 108 11.96 -13.95 -3.84
CA LEU A 108 12.20 -13.52 -5.22
C LEU A 108 13.36 -14.28 -5.88
N ALA A 109 14.13 -15.05 -5.13
CA ALA A 109 15.21 -15.86 -5.69
C ALA A 109 14.66 -16.86 -6.71
N GLY A 110 15.24 -16.87 -7.90
CA GLY A 110 14.76 -17.70 -9.02
C GLY A 110 13.79 -16.98 -9.98
N HIS A 111 13.34 -15.77 -9.66
CA HIS A 111 12.61 -14.93 -10.60
C HIS A 111 13.58 -13.99 -11.32
N SER A 112 13.53 -13.98 -12.66
CA SER A 112 14.38 -13.11 -13.48
C SER A 112 13.81 -11.69 -13.64
N GLN A 113 12.53 -11.51 -13.31
CA GLN A 113 11.83 -10.25 -13.45
C GLN A 113 11.77 -9.51 -12.11
N ARG A 114 11.82 -8.18 -12.16
CA ARG A 114 11.61 -7.32 -11.00
C ARG A 114 10.18 -7.48 -10.45
N ALA A 115 10.03 -7.46 -9.13
CA ALA A 115 8.77 -7.68 -8.44
C ALA A 115 7.91 -6.42 -8.33
N THR A 116 6.59 -6.59 -8.29
CA THR A 116 5.67 -5.58 -7.76
C THR A 116 5.40 -5.85 -6.28
N LEU A 117 5.48 -4.82 -5.45
CA LEU A 117 5.06 -4.88 -4.05
C LEU A 117 3.70 -4.21 -3.90
N ILE A 118 2.74 -4.92 -3.31
CA ILE A 118 1.41 -4.37 -2.98
C ILE A 118 1.24 -4.43 -1.48
N GLY A 119 0.86 -3.33 -0.84
CA GLY A 119 0.62 -3.33 0.60
C GLY A 119 -0.72 -2.70 0.97
N TRP A 120 -1.47 -3.39 1.84
CA TRP A 120 -2.72 -2.90 2.37
C TRP A 120 -2.53 -2.36 3.78
N SER A 121 -3.02 -1.12 4.06
CA SER A 121 -2.94 -0.48 5.37
C SER A 121 -1.48 -0.46 5.89
N LEU A 122 -1.18 -1.04 7.06
CA LEU A 122 0.18 -1.17 7.59
C LEU A 122 1.12 -1.89 6.60
N GLY A 123 0.64 -2.89 5.89
CA GLY A 123 1.43 -3.61 4.88
C GLY A 123 1.95 -2.70 3.77
N GLY A 124 1.26 -1.59 3.48
CA GLY A 124 1.74 -0.60 2.53
C GLY A 124 2.94 0.20 3.02
N ILE A 125 3.08 0.39 4.33
CA ILE A 125 4.31 0.95 4.92
C ILE A 125 5.49 0.01 4.63
N TYR A 126 5.29 -1.30 4.83
CA TYR A 126 6.34 -2.30 4.53
C TYR A 126 6.70 -2.29 3.05
N ALA A 127 5.68 -2.31 2.16
CA ALA A 127 5.91 -2.27 0.71
C ALA A 127 6.72 -1.03 0.29
N ARG A 128 6.44 0.14 0.87
CA ARG A 128 7.19 1.38 0.60
C ARG A 128 8.64 1.31 1.09
N GLU A 129 8.84 0.85 2.31
CA GLU A 129 10.21 0.75 2.87
C GLU A 129 11.04 -0.31 2.13
N LEU A 130 10.44 -1.46 1.80
CA LEU A 130 11.10 -2.48 0.97
C LEU A 130 11.35 -2.00 -0.45
N GLY A 131 10.46 -1.19 -1.04
CA GLY A 131 10.67 -0.55 -2.33
C GLY A 131 11.88 0.38 -2.36
N LYS A 132 12.30 0.93 -1.19
CA LYS A 132 13.54 1.71 -1.05
C LYS A 132 14.75 0.80 -0.86
N LEU A 133 14.65 -0.20 0.03
CA LEU A 133 15.74 -1.10 0.37
C LEU A 133 16.12 -2.04 -0.78
N LEU A 134 15.15 -2.46 -1.58
CA LEU A 134 15.29 -3.43 -2.65
C LEU A 134 15.04 -2.82 -4.04
N ALA A 135 15.21 -1.52 -4.21
CA ALA A 135 14.86 -0.79 -5.44
C ALA A 135 15.33 -1.46 -6.75
N PRO A 136 16.54 -2.04 -6.85
CA PRO A 136 16.97 -2.74 -8.06
C PRO A 136 16.12 -3.96 -8.42
N ASP A 137 15.54 -4.63 -7.42
CA ASP A 137 14.74 -5.84 -7.57
C ASP A 137 13.23 -5.53 -7.71
N ILE A 138 12.85 -4.26 -7.52
CA ILE A 138 11.43 -3.83 -7.49
C ILE A 138 11.06 -3.08 -8.75
N ARG A 139 9.94 -3.47 -9.35
CA ARG A 139 9.33 -2.87 -10.54
C ARG A 139 8.48 -1.64 -10.19
N GLN A 140 7.66 -1.78 -9.16
CA GLN A 140 6.76 -0.73 -8.67
C GLN A 140 6.23 -1.06 -7.27
N VAL A 141 5.67 -0.05 -6.60
CA VAL A 141 4.99 -0.18 -5.32
C VAL A 141 3.55 0.32 -5.46
N ILE A 142 2.59 -0.46 -4.97
CA ILE A 142 1.17 -0.08 -4.88
C ILE A 142 0.75 -0.13 -3.42
N THR A 143 0.19 0.96 -2.89
CA THR A 143 -0.35 1.02 -1.53
C THR A 143 -1.86 1.18 -1.56
N ILE A 144 -2.54 0.53 -0.63
CA ILE A 144 -4.01 0.49 -0.54
C ILE A 144 -4.41 0.94 0.87
N GLY A 145 -5.05 2.10 1.01
CA GLY A 145 -5.47 2.65 2.29
C GLY A 145 -4.33 2.81 3.31
N THR A 146 -3.15 3.21 2.88
CA THR A 146 -1.93 3.24 3.69
C THR A 146 -1.60 4.65 4.17
N PRO A 147 -1.56 4.92 5.49
CA PRO A 147 -1.34 6.25 6.03
C PRO A 147 0.15 6.62 6.16
N PHE A 148 0.86 6.74 5.04
CA PHE A 148 2.30 7.07 5.04
C PHE A 148 2.60 8.57 5.20
N ASN A 149 1.60 9.43 5.06
CA ASN A 149 1.72 10.88 5.22
C ASN A 149 1.04 11.37 6.52
N ALA A 150 0.98 10.54 7.55
CA ALA A 150 0.42 10.94 8.84
C ALA A 150 1.34 11.93 9.55
N LEU A 151 0.77 13.06 10.01
CA LEU A 151 1.41 13.97 10.95
C LEU A 151 1.10 13.53 12.38
N GLN A 152 2.02 13.79 13.32
CA GLN A 152 1.99 13.27 14.70
C GLN A 152 0.69 13.52 15.47
N ASP A 153 -0.08 14.56 15.18
CA ASP A 153 -1.06 15.09 16.16
C ASP A 153 -2.55 14.87 15.85
N HIS A 154 -2.96 14.35 14.68
CA HIS A 154 -4.38 14.45 14.29
C HIS A 154 -5.05 13.20 13.72
N THR A 155 -4.42 12.03 13.76
CA THR A 155 -5.00 10.83 13.17
C THR A 155 -5.25 9.74 14.22
N ASN A 156 -6.29 8.93 14.00
CA ASN A 156 -6.48 7.65 14.70
C ASN A 156 -5.31 6.67 14.45
N VAL A 157 -4.26 7.12 13.77
CA VAL A 157 -3.04 6.38 13.40
C VAL A 157 -1.90 6.60 14.40
N GLY A 158 -2.11 7.31 15.51
CA GLY A 158 -1.11 7.46 16.58
C GLY A 158 -0.59 6.12 17.11
N TRP A 159 -1.39 5.06 17.01
CA TRP A 159 -0.96 3.69 17.28
C TRP A 159 0.09 3.17 16.28
N LEU A 160 -0.02 3.55 15.00
CA LEU A 160 0.95 3.15 13.95
C LEU A 160 2.32 3.77 14.24
N PHE A 161 2.35 5.05 14.62
CA PHE A 161 3.60 5.71 15.01
C PHE A 161 4.18 5.10 16.28
N LYS A 162 3.37 4.84 17.29
CA LYS A 162 3.81 4.14 18.52
C LYS A 162 4.39 2.77 18.22
N LEU A 163 3.82 2.06 17.25
CA LEU A 163 4.29 0.75 16.84
C LEU A 163 5.64 0.80 16.09
N LEU A 164 5.86 1.86 15.29
CA LEU A 164 7.04 2.00 14.45
C LEU A 164 8.19 2.77 15.11
N SER A 165 7.92 3.65 16.08
CA SER A 165 8.90 4.57 16.66
C SER A 165 9.27 4.25 18.12
N GLY A 166 8.57 3.36 18.77
CA GLY A 166 8.69 3.24 20.23
C GLY A 166 8.25 4.54 20.92
N SER A 167 8.95 5.03 21.92
CA SER A 167 8.52 6.17 22.74
C SER A 167 9.31 7.46 22.56
N SER A 168 10.12 7.62 21.49
CA SER A 168 11.02 8.78 21.35
C SER A 168 10.53 9.84 20.35
N PRO A 169 10.28 11.09 20.79
CA PRO A 169 9.81 12.17 19.90
C PRO A 169 10.78 12.56 18.77
N MET A 170 12.09 12.39 18.98
CA MET A 170 13.08 12.74 17.93
C MET A 170 13.15 11.70 16.81
N LEU A 171 12.91 10.43 17.10
CA LEU A 171 12.78 9.38 16.10
C LEU A 171 11.54 9.59 15.21
N ASP A 172 10.51 10.21 15.74
CA ASP A 172 9.25 10.45 15.06
C ASP A 172 9.37 11.40 13.86
N ALA A 173 10.18 12.45 13.92
CA ALA A 173 10.33 13.41 12.80
C ALA A 173 11.11 12.78 11.63
N ALA A 174 12.21 12.09 11.91
CA ALA A 174 13.01 11.41 10.89
C ALA A 174 12.23 10.26 10.24
N LEU A 175 11.53 9.47 11.05
CA LEU A 175 10.67 8.39 10.58
C LEU A 175 9.53 8.94 9.73
N SER A 176 8.86 10.00 10.17
CA SER A 176 7.79 10.66 9.41
C SER A 176 8.28 11.14 8.06
N GLN A 177 9.45 11.80 8.01
CA GLN A 177 10.05 12.23 6.75
C GLN A 177 10.38 11.05 5.84
N ARG A 178 10.94 9.98 6.41
CA ARG A 178 11.25 8.75 5.67
C ARG A 178 9.99 8.13 5.06
N LEU A 179 8.91 8.00 5.84
CA LEU A 179 7.67 7.40 5.37
C LEU A 179 6.99 8.22 4.26
N ARG A 180 7.08 9.56 4.32
CA ARG A 180 6.55 10.46 3.27
C ARG A 180 7.33 10.36 1.96
N THR A 181 8.62 10.11 2.03
CA THR A 181 9.45 9.97 0.84
C THR A 181 9.04 8.75 0.04
N PRO A 182 8.63 8.89 -1.23
CA PRO A 182 8.27 7.72 -2.05
C PRO A 182 9.50 6.86 -2.35
N PRO A 183 9.31 5.57 -2.63
CA PRO A 183 10.36 4.72 -3.18
C PRO A 183 10.88 5.28 -4.52
N PRO A 184 12.15 5.00 -4.91
CA PRO A 184 12.73 5.43 -6.18
C PRO A 184 12.26 4.55 -7.37
N VAL A 185 11.06 4.04 -7.30
CA VAL A 185 10.38 3.23 -8.33
C VAL A 185 8.96 3.75 -8.53
N PRO A 186 8.29 3.45 -9.64
CA PRO A 186 6.88 3.82 -9.84
C PRO A 186 6.03 3.47 -8.63
N THR A 187 5.28 4.45 -8.13
CA THR A 187 4.52 4.31 -6.87
C THR A 187 3.11 4.82 -7.05
N THR A 188 2.14 3.95 -6.78
CA THR A 188 0.71 4.28 -6.83
C THR A 188 0.11 4.15 -5.44
N ALA A 189 -0.54 5.21 -4.95
CA ALA A 189 -1.30 5.18 -3.71
C ALA A 189 -2.81 5.16 -4.01
N ILE A 190 -3.47 4.09 -3.60
CA ILE A 190 -4.93 3.94 -3.73
C ILE A 190 -5.57 4.32 -2.40
N TYR A 191 -6.50 5.27 -2.41
CA TYR A 191 -7.17 5.74 -1.21
C TYR A 191 -8.67 5.91 -1.43
N SER A 192 -9.44 6.00 -0.33
CA SER A 192 -10.88 6.26 -0.38
C SER A 192 -11.26 7.37 0.59
N LYS A 193 -12.03 8.35 0.13
CA LYS A 193 -12.62 9.37 0.99
C LYS A 193 -13.70 8.81 1.92
N SER A 194 -14.20 7.63 1.62
CA SER A 194 -15.15 6.90 2.45
C SER A 194 -14.51 5.83 3.34
N ASP A 195 -13.18 5.82 3.47
CA ASP A 195 -12.46 5.02 4.46
C ASP A 195 -12.87 5.45 5.87
N GLY A 196 -13.38 4.51 6.68
CA GLY A 196 -13.84 4.77 8.05
C GLY A 196 -12.75 4.57 9.11
N VAL A 197 -11.60 4.02 8.76
CA VAL A 197 -10.51 3.68 9.68
C VAL A 197 -9.37 4.68 9.58
N VAL A 198 -8.93 4.99 8.35
CA VAL A 198 -7.77 5.83 8.08
C VAL A 198 -8.21 7.14 7.43
N ALA A 199 -7.67 8.25 7.91
CA ALA A 199 -7.89 9.55 7.27
C ALA A 199 -7.26 9.53 5.87
N TRP A 200 -8.09 9.62 4.83
CA TRP A 200 -7.67 9.47 3.44
C TRP A 200 -6.56 10.44 3.02
N GLN A 201 -6.51 11.63 3.63
CA GLN A 201 -5.46 12.63 3.37
C GLN A 201 -4.07 12.09 3.72
N THR A 202 -3.99 11.16 4.68
CA THR A 202 -2.73 10.56 5.10
C THR A 202 -2.23 9.47 4.14
N CYS A 203 -3.09 9.03 3.23
CA CYS A 203 -2.77 8.03 2.21
C CYS A 203 -2.28 8.65 0.89
N ARG A 204 -2.09 9.97 0.84
CA ARG A 204 -1.72 10.69 -0.37
C ARG A 204 -0.32 11.29 -0.27
N HIS A 205 0.32 11.42 -1.41
CA HIS A 205 1.59 12.13 -1.52
C HIS A 205 1.36 13.65 -1.42
N ALA A 206 2.34 14.38 -0.90
CA ALA A 206 2.28 15.85 -0.85
C ALA A 206 2.37 16.48 -2.26
N SER A 207 2.99 15.77 -3.20
CA SER A 207 3.05 16.15 -4.61
C SER A 207 3.21 14.91 -5.48
N GLU A 208 2.48 14.87 -6.57
CA GLU A 208 2.66 13.89 -7.64
C GLU A 208 3.77 14.39 -8.56
N ARG A 209 4.91 13.70 -8.56
CA ARG A 209 6.06 14.03 -9.40
C ARG A 209 6.66 12.76 -10.00
N GLY A 210 7.07 12.85 -11.26
CA GLY A 210 7.64 11.70 -11.96
C GLY A 210 6.64 10.55 -12.07
N SER A 211 7.00 9.38 -11.57
CA SER A 211 6.18 8.16 -11.59
C SER A 211 5.45 7.88 -10.27
N VAL A 212 4.96 8.95 -9.62
CA VAL A 212 4.18 8.87 -8.37
C VAL A 212 2.78 9.40 -8.62
N GLU A 213 1.75 8.66 -8.22
CA GLU A 213 0.35 9.05 -8.37
C GLU A 213 -0.53 8.62 -7.20
N ASP A 214 -1.62 9.35 -7.00
CA ASP A 214 -2.66 9.06 -6.02
C ASP A 214 -4.00 8.80 -6.72
N ILE A 215 -4.60 7.64 -6.48
CA ILE A 215 -5.84 7.22 -7.14
C ILE A 215 -6.96 7.11 -6.12
N GLU A 216 -8.01 7.91 -6.30
CA GLU A 216 -9.21 7.81 -5.49
C GLU A 216 -10.10 6.67 -5.98
N VAL A 217 -10.56 5.83 -5.05
CA VAL A 217 -11.60 4.83 -5.28
C VAL A 217 -12.71 4.98 -4.24
N SER A 218 -13.90 4.50 -4.54
CA SER A 218 -14.95 4.39 -3.53
C SER A 218 -14.85 3.02 -2.85
N GLY A 219 -14.71 3.00 -1.52
CA GLY A 219 -14.58 1.75 -0.77
C GLY A 219 -14.43 1.94 0.73
N SER A 220 -14.74 0.89 1.48
CA SER A 220 -14.43 0.79 2.92
C SER A 220 -12.97 0.41 3.12
N HIS A 221 -12.37 0.75 4.27
CA HIS A 221 -10.99 0.37 4.58
C HIS A 221 -10.79 -1.15 4.56
N ILE A 222 -11.68 -1.85 5.25
CA ILE A 222 -11.64 -3.32 5.35
C ILE A 222 -11.85 -3.97 3.98
N GLY A 223 -12.79 -3.44 3.18
CA GLY A 223 -13.14 -4.00 1.88
C GLY A 223 -12.12 -3.74 0.77
N MET A 224 -11.19 -2.79 0.92
CA MET A 224 -10.21 -2.48 -0.13
C MET A 224 -9.40 -3.69 -0.59
N GLY A 225 -9.19 -4.69 0.26
CA GLY A 225 -8.48 -5.92 -0.10
C GLY A 225 -9.17 -6.76 -1.18
N TRP A 226 -10.45 -6.50 -1.45
CA TRP A 226 -11.27 -7.18 -2.47
C TRP A 226 -12.22 -6.24 -3.24
N ASN A 227 -12.08 -4.94 -3.07
CA ASN A 227 -12.92 -3.96 -3.74
C ASN A 227 -12.71 -3.98 -5.26
N PRO A 228 -13.80 -4.07 -6.06
CA PRO A 228 -13.71 -4.10 -7.51
C PRO A 228 -12.98 -2.94 -8.16
N ALA A 229 -13.12 -1.72 -7.63
CA ALA A 229 -12.41 -0.56 -8.15
C ALA A 229 -10.91 -0.64 -7.87
N VAL A 230 -10.50 -1.13 -6.68
CA VAL A 230 -9.11 -1.41 -6.37
C VAL A 230 -8.54 -2.46 -7.33
N MET A 231 -9.27 -3.55 -7.59
CA MET A 231 -8.85 -4.59 -8.53
C MET A 231 -8.63 -4.04 -9.94
N LYS A 232 -9.49 -3.11 -10.40
CA LYS A 232 -9.33 -2.45 -11.70
C LYS A 232 -8.03 -1.64 -11.76
N VAL A 233 -7.74 -0.84 -10.74
CA VAL A 233 -6.49 -0.08 -10.64
C VAL A 233 -5.28 -1.00 -10.60
N VAL A 234 -5.30 -2.03 -9.75
CA VAL A 234 -4.21 -3.01 -9.65
C VAL A 234 -3.95 -3.70 -11.00
N THR A 235 -5.02 -4.07 -11.74
CA THR A 235 -4.89 -4.67 -13.06
C THR A 235 -4.16 -3.76 -14.04
N ASP A 236 -4.54 -2.47 -14.08
CA ASP A 236 -3.89 -1.50 -14.95
C ASP A 236 -2.42 -1.30 -14.57
N ARG A 237 -2.13 -1.13 -13.28
CA ARG A 237 -0.77 -0.92 -12.80
C ARG A 237 0.14 -2.12 -13.08
N LEU A 238 -0.34 -3.33 -12.81
CA LEU A 238 0.42 -4.56 -13.10
C LEU A 238 0.66 -4.76 -14.61
N GLY A 239 -0.29 -4.34 -15.45
CA GLY A 239 -0.19 -4.47 -16.90
C GLY A 239 0.78 -3.48 -17.57
N GLN A 240 1.31 -2.49 -16.84
CA GLN A 240 2.26 -1.55 -17.42
C GLN A 240 3.61 -2.20 -17.68
N ARG A 241 4.20 -1.88 -18.82
CA ARG A 241 5.55 -2.35 -19.15
C ARG A 241 6.58 -1.64 -18.28
N VAL A 242 7.66 -2.35 -17.97
CA VAL A 242 8.81 -1.77 -17.26
C VAL A 242 9.32 -0.56 -18.04
N ASP A 243 9.63 0.51 -17.33
CA ASP A 243 10.19 1.77 -17.88
C ASP A 243 9.22 2.54 -18.84
N GLN A 244 7.94 2.14 -18.88
CA GLN A 244 6.88 2.81 -19.65
C GLN A 244 5.71 3.24 -18.74
N TRP A 245 6.07 3.77 -17.57
CA TRP A 245 5.03 4.26 -16.64
C TRP A 245 4.23 5.39 -17.27
N ARG A 246 2.93 5.34 -17.07
CA ARG A 246 1.97 6.37 -17.45
C ARG A 246 0.92 6.51 -16.35
N PRO A 247 0.34 7.70 -16.15
CA PRO A 247 -0.75 7.89 -15.20
C PRO A 247 -1.95 6.98 -15.48
N TYR A 248 -2.67 6.64 -14.42
CA TYR A 248 -3.92 5.88 -14.51
C TYR A 248 -5.01 6.72 -15.20
N VAL A 249 -5.69 6.12 -16.15
CA VAL A 249 -6.89 6.69 -16.79
C VAL A 249 -8.08 5.81 -16.41
N PRO A 250 -9.10 6.36 -15.66
CA PRO A 250 -10.26 5.62 -15.16
C PRO A 250 -11.12 4.93 -16.23
#